data_630482fe1a0f4914a7478aa162fc1a17
#
_entry.id   630482fe1a0f4914a7478aa162fc1a17
#
_cell.length_a   1.000
_cell.length_b   1.000
_cell.length_c   1.000
_cell.angle_alpha   90.00
_cell.angle_beta   90.00
_cell.angle_gamma   90.00
#
_symmetry.space_group_name_H-M   'P 1'
#
loop_
_entity.id
_entity.type
_entity.pdbx_description
1 polymer ?
#
loop_
_entity_poly.entity_id
_entity_poly.type
_entity_poly.pdbx_seq_one_letter_code
_entity_poly.pdbx_strand_id
1 'polypeptide(L)'
;PVAIVIQQKRVGQNARSTFATYTGIYSLLRLLFSRIGKPFIGYSDNFSFNLPQGMCSRCQGLGYVDEIDESKLIDPEKSLNEGAITFVSFGPHTWRWDRYALSGLFDLDKPVKDYTEEEYELLMHAPQQTLKNPPDEWPRTAKYEGVVPRIRRSIVNSQEGKHHQAAIAEVVTRQTCPACHGARLKPEALTNKIAGRNIADVCGMDLVHILTFLDGITEPLAADAVRELKTKIRSLVDIGLGYLTLNRSTDTLSGGEAQRIKVAK
;
A
#
# COMPACT_ATOMS: atom_id res chain seq x y z
N PRO A 1 23.35 -2.52 -39.47
CA PRO A 1 23.30 -2.22 -38.04
C PRO A 1 21.82 -2.19 -37.59
N VAL A 2 21.48 -2.99 -36.60
CA VAL A 2 20.14 -2.98 -35.99
C VAL A 2 20.12 -1.83 -34.99
N ALA A 3 19.30 -0.80 -35.25
CA ALA A 3 19.10 0.28 -34.29
C ALA A 3 18.05 -0.13 -33.26
N ILE A 4 18.44 -0.21 -31.99
CA ILE A 4 17.51 -0.46 -30.87
C ILE A 4 17.04 0.91 -30.38
N VAL A 5 15.77 1.25 -30.60
CA VAL A 5 15.16 2.47 -30.10
C VAL A 5 14.59 2.20 -28.70
N ILE A 6 15.21 2.77 -27.67
CA ILE A 6 14.73 2.67 -26.29
C ILE A 6 13.97 3.93 -25.93
N GLN A 7 12.66 3.82 -25.82
CA GLN A 7 11.80 4.93 -25.41
C GLN A 7 11.90 5.16 -23.90
N GLN A 8 12.04 6.43 -23.48
CA GLN A 8 12.00 6.87 -22.08
C GLN A 8 10.55 6.86 -21.51
N LYS A 9 9.85 5.73 -21.60
CA LYS A 9 8.58 5.59 -20.86
C LYS A 9 8.90 5.14 -19.43
N ARG A 10 8.30 5.83 -18.44
CA ARG A 10 8.33 5.39 -17.05
C ARG A 10 7.91 3.92 -16.97
N VAL A 11 8.63 3.14 -16.20
CA VAL A 11 8.30 1.73 -15.93
C VAL A 11 6.99 1.73 -15.15
N GLY A 12 6.00 1.01 -15.63
CA GLY A 12 4.59 0.94 -15.26
C GLY A 12 4.14 1.47 -13.89
N GLN A 13 3.03 2.17 -13.87
CA GLN A 13 2.37 2.75 -12.69
C GLN A 13 1.63 1.71 -11.83
N ASN A 14 2.24 0.55 -11.57
CA ASN A 14 1.63 -0.45 -10.70
C ASN A 14 2.25 -0.32 -9.29
N ALA A 15 1.46 0.10 -8.31
CA ALA A 15 1.87 0.26 -6.92
C ALA A 15 2.47 -1.01 -6.27
N ARG A 16 2.21 -2.19 -6.84
CA ARG A 16 2.77 -3.46 -6.39
C ARG A 16 4.07 -3.85 -7.09
N SER A 17 4.46 -3.12 -8.15
CA SER A 17 5.66 -3.44 -8.91
C SER A 17 6.91 -2.97 -8.18
N THR A 18 7.85 -3.88 -7.96
CA THR A 18 9.18 -3.58 -7.41
C THR A 18 10.27 -3.84 -8.43
N PHE A 19 11.46 -3.33 -8.19
CA PHE A 19 12.63 -3.62 -9.02
C PHE A 19 12.85 -5.13 -9.14
N ALA A 20 12.70 -5.90 -8.05
CA ALA A 20 12.81 -7.36 -8.06
C ALA A 20 11.76 -8.04 -8.95
N THR A 21 10.50 -7.59 -8.93
CA THR A 21 9.45 -8.18 -9.79
C THR A 21 9.63 -7.80 -11.24
N TYR A 22 10.05 -6.57 -11.50
CA TYR A 22 10.27 -6.07 -12.85
C TYR A 22 11.43 -6.77 -13.56
N THR A 23 12.52 -7.10 -12.84
CA THR A 23 13.70 -7.81 -13.37
C THR A 23 13.53 -9.33 -13.39
N GLY A 24 12.46 -9.86 -12.81
CA GLY A 24 12.23 -11.31 -12.67
C GLY A 24 13.10 -11.96 -11.57
N ILE A 25 13.88 -11.20 -10.84
CA ILE A 25 14.73 -11.69 -9.73
C ILE A 25 13.87 -12.22 -8.59
N TYR A 26 12.70 -11.58 -8.32
CA TYR A 26 11.83 -11.98 -7.21
C TYR A 26 11.31 -13.41 -7.34
N SER A 27 11.00 -13.88 -8.54
CA SER A 27 10.55 -15.26 -8.76
C SER A 27 11.62 -16.29 -8.40
N LEU A 28 12.88 -15.99 -8.72
CA LEU A 28 14.03 -16.85 -8.36
C LEU A 28 14.31 -16.84 -6.85
N LEU A 29 14.20 -15.67 -6.19
CA LEU A 29 14.30 -15.60 -4.74
C LEU A 29 13.20 -16.40 -4.04
N ARG A 30 11.95 -16.29 -4.50
CA ARG A 30 10.84 -17.09 -3.98
C ARG A 30 11.12 -18.60 -4.12
N LEU A 31 11.63 -19.01 -5.28
CA LEU A 31 12.04 -20.41 -5.51
C LEU A 31 13.14 -20.81 -4.52
N LEU A 32 14.20 -20.01 -4.39
CA LEU A 32 15.32 -20.26 -3.49
C LEU A 32 14.85 -20.46 -2.04
N PHE A 33 14.09 -19.48 -1.49
CA PHE A 33 13.60 -19.55 -0.12
C PHE A 33 12.65 -20.73 0.10
N SER A 34 11.82 -21.08 -0.88
CA SER A 34 10.95 -22.26 -0.78
C SER A 34 11.70 -23.61 -0.79
N ARG A 35 12.91 -23.65 -1.31
CA ARG A 35 13.71 -24.89 -1.45
C ARG A 35 14.61 -25.13 -0.26
N ILE A 36 15.32 -24.14 0.22
CA ILE A 36 16.35 -24.28 1.25
C ILE A 36 16.11 -23.46 2.51
N GLY A 37 15.17 -22.53 2.51
CA GLY A 37 14.85 -21.72 3.69
C GLY A 37 14.22 -22.54 4.81
N LYS A 38 14.51 -22.20 6.05
CA LYS A 38 14.02 -22.89 7.26
C LYS A 38 13.39 -21.88 8.23
N PRO A 39 12.27 -22.27 8.91
CA PRO A 39 11.50 -23.51 8.73
C PRO A 39 10.83 -23.55 7.33
N PHE A 40 10.47 -24.71 6.84
CA PHE A 40 9.66 -24.84 5.62
C PHE A 40 8.24 -24.33 5.89
N ILE A 41 7.78 -23.37 5.09
CA ILE A 41 6.46 -22.74 5.23
C ILE A 41 5.57 -22.96 3.99
N GLY A 42 6.02 -23.75 3.05
CA GLY A 42 5.34 -24.02 1.78
C GLY A 42 6.15 -23.61 0.55
N TYR A 43 5.51 -23.68 -0.61
CA TYR A 43 6.13 -23.43 -1.90
C TYR A 43 6.24 -21.93 -2.22
N SER A 44 6.77 -21.60 -3.40
CA SER A 44 7.09 -20.24 -3.84
C SER A 44 5.95 -19.23 -3.71
N ASP A 45 4.69 -19.68 -3.77
CA ASP A 45 3.52 -18.81 -3.67
C ASP A 45 3.32 -18.23 -2.27
N ASN A 46 3.78 -18.92 -1.24
CA ASN A 46 3.76 -18.41 0.14
C ASN A 46 4.73 -17.24 0.37
N PHE A 47 5.66 -17.02 -0.56
CA PHE A 47 6.59 -15.89 -0.57
C PHE A 47 6.15 -14.78 -1.56
N SER A 48 4.96 -14.86 -2.13
CA SER A 48 4.47 -13.87 -3.09
C SER A 48 3.62 -12.81 -2.39
N PHE A 49 4.03 -11.56 -2.41
CA PHE A 49 3.20 -10.46 -1.93
C PHE A 49 2.09 -10.06 -2.91
N ASN A 50 1.99 -10.73 -4.06
CA ASN A 50 0.90 -10.55 -5.05
C ASN A 50 -0.16 -11.64 -4.98
N LEU A 51 0.04 -12.67 -4.17
CA LEU A 51 -0.89 -13.80 -4.01
C LEU A 51 -1.41 -13.85 -2.56
N PRO A 52 -2.68 -14.25 -2.35
CA PRO A 52 -3.30 -14.33 -1.02
C PRO A 52 -2.53 -15.22 -0.04
N GLN A 53 -1.82 -16.24 -0.55
CA GLN A 53 -1.04 -17.17 0.26
C GLN A 53 0.12 -16.49 1.00
N GLY A 54 0.78 -15.51 0.37
CA GLY A 54 1.97 -14.87 0.91
C GLY A 54 1.80 -13.40 1.29
N MET A 55 0.80 -12.69 0.74
CA MET A 55 0.65 -11.26 0.97
C MET A 55 0.20 -10.92 2.39
N CYS A 56 0.72 -9.83 2.94
CA CYS A 56 0.24 -9.25 4.19
C CYS A 56 -1.26 -8.89 4.05
N SER A 57 -2.09 -9.39 4.96
CA SER A 57 -3.54 -9.17 4.94
C SER A 57 -3.92 -7.69 5.15
N ARG A 58 -3.16 -6.95 5.98
CA ARG A 58 -3.45 -5.54 6.27
C ARG A 58 -3.19 -4.62 5.08
N CYS A 59 -2.03 -4.70 4.45
CA CYS A 59 -1.68 -3.85 3.31
C CYS A 59 -1.88 -4.52 1.95
N GLN A 60 -2.36 -5.76 1.93
CA GLN A 60 -2.58 -6.53 0.71
C GLN A 60 -1.37 -6.52 -0.25
N GLY A 61 -0.16 -6.65 0.32
CA GLY A 61 1.09 -6.71 -0.44
C GLY A 61 1.66 -5.35 -0.87
N LEU A 62 1.08 -4.23 -0.43
CA LEU A 62 1.57 -2.89 -0.78
C LEU A 62 2.81 -2.49 0.04
N GLY A 63 2.94 -2.97 1.29
CA GLY A 63 4.00 -2.58 2.22
C GLY A 63 3.72 -1.28 2.98
N TYR A 64 2.68 -0.55 2.61
CA TYR A 64 2.22 0.67 3.25
C TYR A 64 0.69 0.64 3.40
N VAL A 65 0.18 1.50 4.24
CA VAL A 65 -1.25 1.80 4.39
C VAL A 65 -1.46 3.29 4.26
N ASP A 66 -2.56 3.66 3.63
CA ASP A 66 -2.97 5.05 3.57
C ASP A 66 -3.91 5.28 4.76
N GLU A 67 -3.49 6.11 5.72
CA GLU A 67 -4.25 6.49 6.90
C GLU A 67 -4.80 7.89 6.74
N ILE A 68 -6.04 8.08 7.17
CA ILE A 68 -6.71 9.37 7.15
C ILE A 68 -6.33 10.10 8.44
N ASP A 69 -5.80 11.30 8.30
CA ASP A 69 -5.52 12.21 9.41
C ASP A 69 -6.82 12.90 9.84
N GLU A 70 -7.44 12.37 10.87
CA GLU A 70 -8.75 12.81 11.35
C GLU A 70 -8.73 14.23 11.88
N SER A 71 -7.60 14.70 12.40
CA SER A 71 -7.44 16.08 12.88
C SER A 71 -7.62 17.11 11.76
N LYS A 72 -7.49 16.68 10.51
CA LYS A 72 -7.69 17.50 9.31
C LYS A 72 -9.08 17.36 8.70
N LEU A 73 -9.93 16.52 9.27
CA LEU A 73 -11.29 16.31 8.76
C LEU A 73 -12.34 17.13 9.52
N ILE A 74 -12.04 17.56 10.74
CA ILE A 74 -12.98 18.24 11.62
C ILE A 74 -12.35 19.54 12.14
N ASP A 75 -13.11 20.61 12.07
CA ASP A 75 -12.88 21.84 12.83
C ASP A 75 -13.74 21.76 14.09
N PRO A 76 -13.15 21.47 15.27
CA PRO A 76 -13.91 21.25 16.49
C PRO A 76 -14.64 22.49 16.99
N GLU A 77 -14.19 23.70 16.60
CA GLU A 77 -14.81 24.96 17.02
C GLU A 77 -16.13 25.25 16.28
N LYS A 78 -16.42 24.53 15.21
CA LYS A 78 -17.60 24.70 14.37
C LYS A 78 -18.66 23.65 14.64
N SER A 79 -19.91 24.04 14.36
CA SER A 79 -21.03 23.11 14.25
C SER A 79 -21.15 22.52 12.84
N LEU A 80 -22.02 21.51 12.66
CA LEU A 80 -22.27 20.93 11.33
C LEU A 80 -22.84 21.96 10.34
N ASN A 81 -23.68 22.89 10.81
CA ASN A 81 -24.21 23.99 10.00
C ASN A 81 -23.12 24.99 9.61
N GLU A 82 -22.12 25.20 10.44
CA GLU A 82 -20.98 26.07 10.17
C GLU A 82 -19.86 25.40 9.35
N GLY A 83 -20.05 24.12 9.01
CA GLY A 83 -19.09 23.36 8.20
C GLY A 83 -17.94 22.75 9.00
N ALA A 84 -18.25 22.15 10.15
CA ALA A 84 -17.27 21.43 10.97
C ALA A 84 -16.53 20.33 10.19
N ILE A 85 -17.18 19.67 9.20
CA ILE A 85 -16.51 18.70 8.34
C ILE A 85 -15.77 19.46 7.24
N THR A 86 -14.44 19.50 7.31
CA THR A 86 -13.57 20.33 6.46
C THR A 86 -13.31 19.75 5.08
N PHE A 87 -13.59 18.44 4.87
CA PHE A 87 -13.34 17.83 3.58
C PHE A 87 -14.25 18.42 2.48
N VAL A 88 -13.64 18.86 1.39
CA VAL A 88 -14.22 19.73 0.35
C VAL A 88 -15.62 19.35 -0.15
N SER A 89 -15.94 18.06 -0.19
CA SER A 89 -17.24 17.57 -0.68
C SER A 89 -18.26 17.29 0.43
N PHE A 90 -17.95 17.67 1.67
CA PHE A 90 -18.79 17.45 2.85
C PHE A 90 -19.28 18.76 3.50
N GLY A 91 -19.04 19.89 2.85
CA GLY A 91 -19.50 21.19 3.34
C GLY A 91 -21.01 21.29 3.41
N PRO A 92 -21.55 22.29 4.16
CA PRO A 92 -22.97 22.53 4.32
C PRO A 92 -23.73 22.57 2.98
N HIS A 93 -24.96 22.06 2.99
CA HIS A 93 -25.85 21.97 1.81
C HIS A 93 -25.35 21.11 0.64
N THR A 94 -24.34 20.26 0.87
CA THR A 94 -23.98 19.22 -0.09
C THR A 94 -24.74 17.93 0.19
N TRP A 95 -24.96 17.10 -0.83
CA TRP A 95 -25.64 15.82 -0.67
C TRP A 95 -24.93 14.86 0.29
N ARG A 96 -23.63 15.07 0.56
CA ARG A 96 -22.87 14.30 1.56
C ARG A 96 -23.14 14.82 2.96
N TRP A 97 -23.22 16.14 3.13
CA TRP A 97 -23.58 16.78 4.37
C TRP A 97 -25.01 16.41 4.79
N ASP A 98 -25.98 16.34 3.85
CA ASP A 98 -27.35 15.89 4.10
C ASP A 98 -27.42 14.55 4.84
N ARG A 99 -26.42 13.69 4.68
CA ARG A 99 -26.35 12.40 5.39
C ARG A 99 -26.14 12.53 6.90
N TYR A 100 -25.61 13.65 7.33
CA TYR A 100 -25.44 13.96 8.75
C TYR A 100 -26.60 14.84 9.22
N ALA A 101 -26.93 15.86 8.47
CA ALA A 101 -27.99 16.82 8.81
C ALA A 101 -29.38 16.17 8.91
N LEU A 102 -29.75 15.33 7.91
CA LEU A 102 -31.10 14.72 7.87
C LEU A 102 -31.16 13.40 8.67
N SER A 103 -30.08 12.99 9.33
CA SER A 103 -30.06 11.73 10.09
C SER A 103 -30.87 11.80 11.39
N GLY A 104 -31.10 13.00 11.94
CA GLY A 104 -31.69 13.20 13.26
C GLY A 104 -30.79 12.73 14.43
N LEU A 105 -29.52 12.47 14.17
CA LEU A 105 -28.58 11.97 15.17
C LEU A 105 -27.80 13.08 15.89
N PHE A 106 -27.75 14.28 15.32
CA PHE A 106 -26.92 15.39 15.81
C PHE A 106 -27.73 16.68 15.97
N ASP A 107 -27.34 17.47 16.97
CA ASP A 107 -27.69 18.89 17.02
C ASP A 107 -26.77 19.63 16.04
N LEU A 108 -27.32 20.19 14.98
CA LEU A 108 -26.59 20.79 13.87
C LEU A 108 -25.92 22.11 14.23
N ASP A 109 -26.37 22.78 15.31
CA ASP A 109 -25.82 24.04 15.77
C ASP A 109 -24.84 23.89 16.94
N LYS A 110 -24.69 22.67 17.48
CA LYS A 110 -23.76 22.35 18.54
C LYS A 110 -22.34 22.22 17.98
N PRO A 111 -21.34 22.98 18.51
CA PRO A 111 -19.93 22.78 18.12
C PRO A 111 -19.45 21.36 18.39
N VAL A 112 -18.62 20.80 17.50
CA VAL A 112 -18.16 19.41 17.62
C VAL A 112 -17.33 19.19 18.88
N LYS A 113 -16.62 20.19 19.38
CA LYS A 113 -15.89 20.12 20.67
C LYS A 113 -16.77 19.81 21.88
N ASP A 114 -18.06 20.14 21.78
CA ASP A 114 -19.05 19.94 22.85
C ASP A 114 -19.79 18.59 22.70
N TYR A 115 -19.47 17.78 21.67
CA TYR A 115 -20.03 16.45 21.48
C TYR A 115 -19.58 15.52 22.60
N THR A 116 -20.45 14.59 23.00
CA THR A 116 -20.05 13.47 23.81
C THR A 116 -19.13 12.54 23.01
N GLU A 117 -18.38 11.67 23.69
CA GLU A 117 -17.55 10.66 23.03
C GLU A 117 -18.37 9.77 22.08
N GLU A 118 -19.61 9.41 22.49
CA GLU A 118 -20.54 8.62 21.69
C GLU A 118 -21.01 9.36 20.43
N GLU A 119 -21.34 10.66 20.56
CA GLU A 119 -21.72 11.51 19.41
C GLU A 119 -20.54 11.66 18.44
N TYR A 120 -19.32 11.85 18.96
CA TYR A 120 -18.12 11.98 18.15
C TYR A 120 -17.78 10.67 17.43
N GLU A 121 -17.79 9.53 18.13
CA GLU A 121 -17.59 8.21 17.53
C GLU A 121 -18.65 7.91 16.46
N LEU A 122 -19.91 8.29 16.72
CA LEU A 122 -20.99 8.13 15.75
C LEU A 122 -20.75 8.99 14.51
N LEU A 123 -20.32 10.24 14.67
CA LEU A 123 -20.02 11.15 13.56
C LEU A 123 -18.81 10.65 12.74
N MET A 124 -17.74 10.22 13.40
CA MET A 124 -16.48 9.96 12.75
C MET A 124 -16.32 8.51 12.27
N HIS A 125 -16.75 7.53 13.06
CA HIS A 125 -16.35 6.15 12.88
C HIS A 125 -17.48 5.14 12.65
N ALA A 126 -18.74 5.56 12.80
CA ALA A 126 -19.85 4.62 12.66
C ALA A 126 -19.78 3.82 11.36
N PRO A 127 -19.89 2.49 11.43
CA PRO A 127 -19.98 1.66 10.24
C PRO A 127 -21.25 1.94 9.45
N GLN A 128 -21.25 1.57 8.17
CA GLN A 128 -22.44 1.73 7.34
C GLN A 128 -23.62 0.95 7.91
N GLN A 129 -24.71 1.64 8.23
CA GLN A 129 -25.89 1.07 8.88
C GLN A 129 -27.18 1.71 8.38
N THR A 130 -28.29 0.99 8.54
CA THR A 130 -29.63 1.52 8.32
C THR A 130 -30.13 2.12 9.62
N LEU A 131 -30.64 3.34 9.57
CA LEU A 131 -31.24 3.99 10.75
C LEU A 131 -32.55 3.28 11.12
N LYS A 132 -32.77 3.05 12.43
CA LYS A 132 -33.96 2.35 12.92
C LYS A 132 -35.22 3.20 12.84
N ASN A 133 -35.13 4.48 13.18
CA ASN A 133 -36.23 5.44 13.20
C ASN A 133 -35.74 6.76 12.56
N PRO A 134 -35.52 6.79 11.23
CA PRO A 134 -35.05 8.00 10.59
C PRO A 134 -36.17 9.05 10.52
N PRO A 135 -35.86 10.36 10.51
CA PRO A 135 -36.80 11.42 10.16
C PRO A 135 -37.41 11.21 8.77
N ASP A 136 -38.58 11.84 8.54
CA ASP A 136 -39.31 11.69 7.26
C ASP A 136 -38.49 12.18 6.05
N GLU A 137 -37.60 13.16 6.24
CA GLU A 137 -36.72 13.71 5.23
C GLU A 137 -35.53 12.75 4.86
N TRP A 138 -35.29 11.71 5.69
CA TRP A 138 -34.23 10.74 5.41
C TRP A 138 -34.58 9.86 4.22
N PRO A 139 -33.73 9.79 3.17
CA PRO A 139 -34.04 8.98 2.01
C PRO A 139 -34.12 7.49 2.36
N ARG A 140 -35.23 6.84 2.00
CA ARG A 140 -35.57 5.45 2.38
C ARG A 140 -34.49 4.41 2.03
N THR A 141 -33.70 4.66 0.98
CA THR A 141 -32.61 3.77 0.55
C THR A 141 -31.25 4.18 1.12
N ALA A 142 -31.21 5.27 1.89
CA ALA A 142 -29.98 5.79 2.43
C ALA A 142 -29.48 4.96 3.61
N LYS A 143 -28.18 4.83 3.70
CA LYS A 143 -27.50 4.27 4.86
C LYS A 143 -26.66 5.36 5.51
N TYR A 144 -26.68 5.39 6.82
CA TYR A 144 -25.79 6.23 7.61
C TYR A 144 -24.40 5.61 7.68
N GLU A 145 -23.38 6.43 7.69
CA GLU A 145 -21.99 6.01 7.79
C GLU A 145 -21.15 7.19 8.28
N GLY A 146 -20.25 6.98 9.22
CA GLY A 146 -19.34 8.01 9.73
C GLY A 146 -18.44 8.63 8.67
N VAL A 147 -17.89 9.80 8.97
CA VAL A 147 -17.07 10.60 8.02
C VAL A 147 -15.88 9.80 7.50
N VAL A 148 -15.08 9.18 8.40
CA VAL A 148 -13.86 8.45 8.05
C VAL A 148 -14.14 7.24 7.14
N PRO A 149 -15.02 6.29 7.51
CA PRO A 149 -15.32 5.15 6.64
C PRO A 149 -15.94 5.58 5.31
N ARG A 150 -16.75 6.64 5.32
CA ARG A 150 -17.35 7.18 4.10
C ARG A 150 -16.32 7.77 3.14
N ILE A 151 -15.38 8.60 3.64
CA ILE A 151 -14.28 9.15 2.83
C ILE A 151 -13.44 8.00 2.28
N ARG A 152 -13.08 7.03 3.11
CA ARG A 152 -12.28 5.87 2.68
C ARG A 152 -12.97 5.09 1.56
N ARG A 153 -14.25 4.79 1.71
CA ARG A 153 -15.00 4.00 0.73
C ARG A 153 -15.31 4.77 -0.55
N SER A 154 -15.85 5.99 -0.43
CA SER A 154 -16.42 6.71 -1.57
C SER A 154 -15.41 7.59 -2.30
N ILE A 155 -14.28 7.90 -1.70
CA ILE A 155 -13.28 8.83 -2.25
C ILE A 155 -11.94 8.14 -2.42
N VAL A 156 -11.30 7.68 -1.34
CA VAL A 156 -9.95 7.09 -1.40
C VAL A 156 -9.93 5.82 -2.25
N ASN A 157 -10.93 4.94 -2.11
CA ASN A 157 -11.01 3.64 -2.79
C ASN A 157 -11.85 3.66 -4.08
N SER A 158 -12.25 4.83 -4.57
CA SER A 158 -13.16 4.94 -5.71
C SER A 158 -12.57 5.70 -6.90
N GLN A 159 -13.28 5.63 -8.05
CA GLN A 159 -12.94 6.43 -9.24
C GLN A 159 -13.12 7.94 -8.99
N GLU A 160 -13.99 8.33 -8.07
CA GLU A 160 -14.19 9.74 -7.68
C GLU A 160 -12.94 10.36 -7.07
N GLY A 161 -12.05 9.55 -6.46
CA GLY A 161 -10.77 10.01 -5.95
C GLY A 161 -9.89 10.71 -6.98
N LYS A 162 -10.09 10.44 -8.26
CA LYS A 162 -9.35 11.14 -9.33
C LYS A 162 -9.65 12.64 -9.38
N HIS A 163 -10.86 13.04 -9.01
CA HIS A 163 -11.28 14.45 -8.99
C HIS A 163 -10.92 15.16 -7.68
N HIS A 164 -10.56 14.40 -6.63
CA HIS A 164 -10.27 14.91 -5.30
C HIS A 164 -8.82 14.65 -4.87
N GLN A 165 -7.91 14.38 -5.81
CA GLN A 165 -6.51 13.99 -5.48
C GLN A 165 -5.80 15.01 -4.59
N ALA A 166 -5.99 16.31 -4.81
CA ALA A 166 -5.39 17.34 -3.97
C ALA A 166 -5.94 17.28 -2.53
N ALA A 167 -7.27 17.23 -2.38
CA ALA A 167 -7.91 17.14 -1.06
C ALA A 167 -7.57 15.82 -0.34
N ILE A 168 -7.46 14.71 -1.07
CA ILE A 168 -7.00 13.43 -0.51
C ILE A 168 -5.58 13.55 0.01
N ALA A 169 -4.68 14.17 -0.77
CA ALA A 169 -3.28 14.33 -0.39
C ALA A 169 -3.09 15.19 0.88
N GLU A 170 -4.02 16.07 1.18
CA GLU A 170 -4.01 16.88 2.41
C GLU A 170 -4.39 16.08 3.66
N VAL A 171 -5.32 15.13 3.53
CA VAL A 171 -5.90 14.39 4.66
C VAL A 171 -5.41 12.94 4.76
N VAL A 172 -4.78 12.40 3.72
CA VAL A 172 -4.27 11.02 3.72
C VAL A 172 -2.76 11.03 3.85
N THR A 173 -2.27 10.37 4.89
CA THR A 173 -0.84 10.17 5.13
C THR A 173 -0.49 8.72 4.84
N ARG A 174 0.51 8.51 3.97
CA ARG A 174 1.05 7.18 3.70
C ARG A 174 2.02 6.78 4.78
N GLN A 175 1.76 5.65 5.43
CA GLN A 175 2.59 5.10 6.48
C GLN A 175 3.06 3.68 6.14
N THR A 176 4.25 3.32 6.64
CA THR A 176 4.70 1.93 6.56
C THR A 176 3.69 1.02 7.26
N CYS A 177 3.30 -0.07 6.61
CA CYS A 177 2.32 -0.99 7.18
C CYS A 177 2.77 -1.51 8.56
N PRO A 178 2.00 -1.28 9.64
CA PRO A 178 2.40 -1.67 10.98
C PRO A 178 2.40 -3.19 11.21
N ALA A 179 1.72 -3.96 10.34
CA ALA A 179 1.67 -5.41 10.47
C ALA A 179 2.86 -6.12 9.82
N CYS A 180 3.38 -5.61 8.70
CA CYS A 180 4.50 -6.23 8.00
C CYS A 180 5.76 -5.35 7.94
N HIS A 181 5.74 -4.16 8.52
CA HIS A 181 6.85 -3.22 8.56
C HIS A 181 7.51 -2.99 7.18
N GLY A 182 6.68 -2.89 6.13
CA GLY A 182 7.14 -2.71 4.76
C GLY A 182 7.49 -3.99 3.99
N ALA A 183 7.57 -5.14 4.65
CA ALA A 183 7.96 -6.42 4.03
C ALA A 183 6.95 -6.96 3.00
N ARG A 184 5.72 -6.45 2.97
CA ARG A 184 4.62 -6.83 2.06
C ARG A 184 4.08 -8.24 2.25
N LEU A 185 4.73 -9.08 3.03
CA LEU A 185 4.46 -10.49 3.25
C LEU A 185 3.78 -10.73 4.61
N LYS A 186 3.13 -11.89 4.73
CA LYS A 186 2.63 -12.39 6.01
C LYS A 186 3.78 -12.64 6.98
N PRO A 187 3.55 -12.51 8.32
CA PRO A 187 4.57 -12.81 9.32
C PRO A 187 5.17 -14.23 9.19
N GLU A 188 4.35 -15.21 8.85
CA GLU A 188 4.78 -16.60 8.67
C GLU A 188 5.84 -16.74 7.56
N ALA A 189 5.68 -15.98 6.46
CA ALA A 189 6.65 -15.98 5.37
C ALA A 189 8.01 -15.42 5.80
N LEU A 190 8.02 -14.53 6.77
CA LEU A 190 9.23 -13.90 7.31
C LEU A 190 9.95 -14.76 8.35
N THR A 191 9.31 -15.81 8.86
CA THR A 191 9.98 -16.79 9.74
C THR A 191 10.98 -17.66 8.99
N ASN A 192 10.74 -17.89 7.68
CA ASN A 192 11.64 -18.68 6.83
C ASN A 192 12.91 -17.87 6.52
N LYS A 193 14.08 -18.47 6.80
CA LYS A 193 15.37 -17.80 6.67
C LYS A 193 16.40 -18.70 5.98
N ILE A 194 17.31 -18.05 5.25
CA ILE A 194 18.56 -18.62 4.72
C ILE A 194 19.70 -17.81 5.34
N ALA A 195 20.66 -18.45 5.97
CA ALA A 195 21.77 -17.80 6.66
C ALA A 195 21.32 -16.66 7.59
N GLY A 196 20.24 -16.88 8.36
CA GLY A 196 19.68 -15.92 9.31
C GLY A 196 18.84 -14.78 8.70
N ARG A 197 18.70 -14.68 7.37
CA ARG A 197 17.96 -13.61 6.68
C ARG A 197 16.71 -14.13 6.01
N ASN A 198 15.61 -13.42 6.17
CA ASN A 198 14.37 -13.72 5.44
C ASN A 198 14.38 -13.07 4.05
N ILE A 199 13.40 -13.39 3.21
CA ILE A 199 13.31 -12.87 1.84
C ILE A 199 13.18 -11.34 1.78
N ALA A 200 12.52 -10.71 2.74
CA ALA A 200 12.39 -9.25 2.79
C ALA A 200 13.71 -8.58 3.19
N ASP A 201 14.47 -9.19 4.12
CA ASP A 201 15.81 -8.72 4.48
C ASP A 201 16.71 -8.71 3.24
N VAL A 202 16.70 -9.79 2.45
CA VAL A 202 17.50 -9.90 1.21
C VAL A 202 17.04 -8.88 0.18
N CYS A 203 15.73 -8.68 0.02
CA CYS A 203 15.22 -7.65 -0.89
C CYS A 203 15.56 -6.21 -0.47
N GLY A 204 15.85 -5.99 0.80
CA GLY A 204 16.29 -4.70 1.35
C GLY A 204 17.78 -4.40 1.17
N MET A 205 18.58 -5.38 0.78
CA MET A 205 20.00 -5.19 0.48
C MET A 205 20.20 -4.54 -0.90
N ASP A 206 21.28 -3.84 -1.08
CA ASP A 206 21.76 -3.50 -2.42
C ASP A 206 22.27 -4.73 -3.18
N LEU A 207 22.34 -4.63 -4.50
CA LEU A 207 22.67 -5.78 -5.36
C LEU A 207 24.06 -6.36 -5.07
N VAL A 208 25.03 -5.55 -4.66
CA VAL A 208 26.39 -6.01 -4.36
C VAL A 208 26.38 -6.89 -3.12
N HIS A 209 25.69 -6.49 -2.06
CA HIS A 209 25.57 -7.31 -0.86
C HIS A 209 24.74 -8.58 -1.08
N ILE A 210 23.76 -8.55 -2.01
CA ILE A 210 23.04 -9.77 -2.39
C ILE A 210 23.97 -10.78 -3.06
N LEU A 211 24.92 -10.36 -3.90
CA LEU A 211 25.92 -11.27 -4.48
C LEU A 211 26.75 -11.95 -3.39
N THR A 212 27.22 -11.20 -2.41
CA THR A 212 27.95 -11.74 -1.25
C THR A 212 27.11 -12.75 -0.45
N PHE A 213 25.83 -12.43 -0.23
CA PHE A 213 24.89 -13.36 0.41
C PHE A 213 24.74 -14.67 -0.38
N LEU A 214 24.59 -14.57 -1.72
CA LEU A 214 24.48 -15.74 -2.60
C LEU A 214 25.77 -16.56 -2.69
N ASP A 215 26.95 -15.94 -2.49
CA ASP A 215 28.24 -16.66 -2.46
C ASP A 215 28.34 -17.59 -1.24
N GLY A 216 27.66 -17.27 -0.15
CA GLY A 216 27.60 -18.10 1.05
C GLY A 216 26.64 -19.31 0.96
N ILE A 217 25.87 -19.47 -0.13
CA ILE A 217 24.91 -20.57 -0.29
C ILE A 217 25.58 -21.71 -1.04
N THR A 218 25.72 -22.84 -0.36
CA THR A 218 26.44 -24.03 -0.89
C THR A 218 25.54 -25.25 -1.11
N GLU A 219 24.25 -25.16 -0.76
CA GLU A 219 23.29 -26.26 -0.89
C GLU A 219 23.10 -26.66 -2.36
N PRO A 220 23.33 -27.96 -2.69
CA PRO A 220 23.24 -28.46 -4.08
C PRO A 220 21.84 -28.21 -4.69
N LEU A 221 20.78 -28.30 -3.88
CA LEU A 221 19.40 -28.07 -4.31
C LEU A 221 19.14 -26.63 -4.79
N ALA A 222 19.98 -25.68 -4.37
CA ALA A 222 19.88 -24.28 -4.71
C ALA A 222 20.80 -23.85 -5.86
N ALA A 223 21.72 -24.72 -6.31
CA ALA A 223 22.84 -24.36 -7.20
C ALA A 223 22.36 -23.64 -8.48
N ASP A 224 21.34 -24.16 -9.15
CA ASP A 224 20.84 -23.57 -10.40
C ASP A 224 20.19 -22.21 -10.16
N ALA A 225 19.35 -22.08 -9.13
CA ALA A 225 18.70 -20.84 -8.77
C ALA A 225 19.72 -19.75 -8.36
N VAL A 226 20.75 -20.14 -7.59
CA VAL A 226 21.83 -19.24 -7.17
C VAL A 226 22.64 -18.78 -8.38
N ARG A 227 22.98 -19.68 -9.31
CA ARG A 227 23.71 -19.35 -10.53
C ARG A 227 22.93 -18.32 -11.38
N GLU A 228 21.64 -18.57 -11.61
CA GLU A 228 20.81 -17.67 -12.39
C GLU A 228 20.63 -16.31 -11.71
N LEU A 229 20.40 -16.29 -10.38
CA LEU A 229 20.34 -15.05 -9.59
C LEU A 229 21.63 -14.24 -9.72
N LYS A 230 22.80 -14.89 -9.56
CA LYS A 230 24.10 -14.22 -9.70
C LYS A 230 24.29 -13.63 -11.08
N THR A 231 23.92 -14.36 -12.14
CA THR A 231 24.02 -13.87 -13.52
C THR A 231 23.19 -12.63 -13.74
N LYS A 232 21.89 -12.66 -13.34
CA LYS A 232 21.00 -11.50 -13.48
C LYS A 232 21.47 -10.30 -12.66
N ILE A 233 21.91 -10.53 -11.42
CA ILE A 233 22.35 -9.45 -10.54
C ILE A 233 23.65 -8.83 -11.03
N ARG A 234 24.62 -9.64 -11.48
CA ARG A 234 25.88 -9.14 -12.06
C ARG A 234 25.63 -8.26 -13.27
N SER A 235 24.75 -8.66 -14.19
CA SER A 235 24.41 -7.82 -15.34
C SER A 235 23.86 -6.45 -14.94
N LEU A 236 23.10 -6.37 -13.83
CA LEU A 236 22.60 -5.10 -13.30
C LEU A 236 23.70 -4.28 -12.62
N VAL A 237 24.62 -4.93 -11.92
CA VAL A 237 25.79 -4.27 -11.29
C VAL A 237 26.72 -3.70 -12.36
N ASP A 238 27.00 -4.45 -13.43
CA ASP A 238 27.90 -4.05 -14.53
C ASP A 238 27.41 -2.79 -15.26
N ILE A 239 26.11 -2.55 -15.30
CA ILE A 239 25.53 -1.32 -15.86
C ILE A 239 25.37 -0.20 -14.83
N GLY A 240 26.01 -0.33 -13.66
CA GLY A 240 26.08 0.70 -12.62
C GLY A 240 24.80 0.82 -11.76
N LEU A 241 24.04 -0.26 -11.59
CA LEU A 241 22.84 -0.28 -10.73
C LEU A 241 23.09 -1.04 -9.40
N GLY A 242 24.34 -1.31 -9.04
CA GLY A 242 24.71 -2.09 -7.85
C GLY A 242 24.18 -1.55 -6.51
N TYR A 243 23.89 -0.25 -6.44
CA TYR A 243 23.36 0.44 -5.25
C TYR A 243 21.84 0.29 -5.06
N LEU A 244 21.12 -0.24 -6.07
CA LEU A 244 19.68 -0.40 -5.97
C LEU A 244 19.31 -1.58 -5.08
N THR A 245 18.21 -1.42 -4.35
CA THR A 245 17.59 -2.48 -3.55
C THR A 245 16.44 -3.13 -4.32
N LEU A 246 16.23 -4.42 -4.13
CA LEU A 246 15.20 -5.19 -4.84
C LEU A 246 13.76 -4.81 -4.45
N ASN A 247 13.55 -4.31 -3.24
CA ASN A 247 12.25 -3.86 -2.76
C ASN A 247 11.85 -2.46 -3.25
N ARG A 248 12.75 -1.74 -3.93
CA ARG A 248 12.49 -0.41 -4.46
C ARG A 248 11.30 -0.44 -5.43
N SER A 249 10.34 0.45 -5.23
CA SER A 249 9.17 0.56 -6.09
C SER A 249 9.55 1.09 -7.48
N THR A 250 8.95 0.53 -8.54
CA THR A 250 9.31 0.90 -9.92
C THR A 250 8.92 2.33 -10.31
N ASP A 251 7.96 2.94 -9.64
CA ASP A 251 7.55 4.33 -9.83
C ASP A 251 8.55 5.35 -9.27
N THR A 252 9.45 4.91 -8.38
CA THR A 252 10.53 5.74 -7.80
C THR A 252 11.83 5.71 -8.60
N LEU A 253 11.91 4.87 -9.65
CA LEU A 253 13.07 4.78 -10.51
C LEU A 253 13.21 6.03 -11.38
N SER A 254 14.42 6.57 -11.46
CA SER A 254 14.75 7.65 -12.40
C SER A 254 14.66 7.16 -13.87
N GLY A 255 14.52 8.10 -14.80
CA GLY A 255 14.48 7.77 -16.23
C GLY A 255 15.72 7.01 -16.70
N GLY A 256 16.92 7.39 -16.20
CA GLY A 256 18.17 6.71 -16.50
C GLY A 256 18.29 5.29 -15.92
N GLU A 257 17.81 5.10 -14.67
CA GLU A 257 17.74 3.76 -14.07
C GLU A 257 16.80 2.86 -14.87
N ALA A 258 15.59 3.36 -15.18
CA ALA A 258 14.60 2.61 -15.97
C ALA A 258 15.14 2.23 -17.37
N GLN A 259 15.89 3.12 -18.01
CA GLN A 259 16.50 2.86 -19.30
C GLN A 259 17.60 1.78 -19.21
N ARG A 260 18.50 1.89 -18.23
CA ARG A 260 19.57 0.88 -18.01
C ARG A 260 18.99 -0.51 -17.73
N ILE A 261 17.93 -0.59 -16.89
CA ILE A 261 17.25 -1.87 -16.62
C ILE A 261 16.69 -2.50 -17.90
N LYS A 262 16.14 -1.71 -18.84
CA LYS A 262 15.64 -2.23 -20.13
C LYS A 262 16.75 -2.80 -21.02
N VAL A 263 17.96 -2.28 -20.91
CA VAL A 263 19.12 -2.80 -21.67
C VAL A 263 19.61 -4.11 -21.10
N ALA A 264 19.54 -4.31 -19.77
CA ALA A 264 20.02 -5.52 -19.08
C ALA A 264 19.02 -6.69 -19.09
N LYS A 265 17.80 -6.46 -19.56
CA LYS A 265 16.72 -7.46 -19.61
C LYS A 265 16.65 -8.16 -20.95
#